data_9104cba247ef6a4b0d0154ce9936063a
#
_entry.id   9104cba247ef6a4b0d0154ce9936063a
#
_cell.length_a   1.000
_cell.length_b   1.000
_cell.length_c   1.000
_cell.angle_alpha   90.00
_cell.angle_beta   90.00
_cell.angle_gamma   90.00
#
_symmetry.space_group_name_H-M   'P 1'
#
loop_
_entity.id
_entity.type
_entity.pdbx_description
1 polymer ?
#
loop_
_entity_poly.entity_id
_entity_poly.type
_entity_poly.pdbx_seq_one_letter_code
_entity_poly.pdbx_strand_id
1 'polypeptide(L)'
;MNISQEDRARLRELARQQQELAHSPRNERLMQEWIAYGASRQPARPMIRIEIDTFEQDVLPALQRCTGEEARAIERRMLRPIANFTLFADDTLVPDHYAVREHLQFVPFGLPVRRQETGGVGHHFVPYLHDLEEDMHLLGPSVYRVDEAGAQAEQAQAEDLFGDI
;
A
#
# COMPACT_ATOMS: atom_id res chain seq x y z
N MET A 1 -15.03 12.93 -9.76
CA MET A 1 -13.91 13.48 -8.96
C MET A 1 -12.97 14.18 -9.95
N ASN A 2 -12.38 15.30 -9.60
CA ASN A 2 -11.68 16.13 -10.59
C ASN A 2 -10.24 16.40 -10.10
N ILE A 3 -9.30 15.59 -10.61
CA ILE A 3 -7.87 15.82 -10.38
C ILE A 3 -7.43 16.98 -11.29
N SER A 4 -6.78 18.01 -10.72
CA SER A 4 -6.29 19.17 -11.47
C SER A 4 -5.28 18.75 -12.53
N GLN A 5 -5.10 19.57 -13.57
CA GLN A 5 -4.08 19.29 -14.60
C GLN A 5 -2.66 19.25 -14.02
N GLU A 6 -2.39 20.07 -13.02
CA GLU A 6 -1.11 20.16 -12.33
C GLU A 6 -0.84 18.87 -11.51
N ASP A 7 -1.83 18.44 -10.73
CA ASP A 7 -1.74 17.18 -9.99
C ASP A 7 -1.61 15.98 -10.95
N ARG A 8 -2.39 15.96 -12.04
CA ARG A 8 -2.28 14.93 -13.08
C ARG A 8 -0.87 14.85 -13.66
N ALA A 9 -0.30 15.99 -14.01
CA ALA A 9 1.06 16.05 -14.56
C ALA A 9 2.08 15.47 -13.54
N ARG A 10 1.93 15.80 -12.26
CA ARG A 10 2.78 15.28 -11.18
C ARG A 10 2.64 13.78 -11.01
N LEU A 11 1.40 13.25 -10.99
CA LEU A 11 1.15 11.82 -10.86
C LEU A 11 1.75 11.03 -12.03
N ARG A 12 1.64 11.56 -13.24
CA ARG A 12 2.22 10.93 -14.43
C ARG A 12 3.76 11.00 -14.46
N GLU A 13 4.36 12.06 -13.90
CA GLU A 13 5.80 12.13 -13.67
C GLU A 13 6.26 10.99 -12.75
N LEU A 14 5.56 10.80 -11.64
CA LEU A 14 5.84 9.69 -10.71
C LEU A 14 5.65 8.30 -11.34
N ALA A 15 4.64 8.13 -12.19
CA ALA A 15 4.41 6.86 -12.88
C ALA A 15 5.59 6.50 -13.80
N ARG A 16 6.12 7.48 -14.56
CA ARG A 16 7.32 7.26 -15.39
C ARG A 16 8.56 6.97 -14.54
N GLN A 17 8.75 7.71 -13.45
CA GLN A 17 9.84 7.44 -12.51
C GLN A 17 9.73 6.03 -11.92
N GLN A 18 8.53 5.62 -11.53
CA GLN A 18 8.27 4.27 -11.02
C GLN A 18 8.64 3.20 -12.07
N GLN A 19 8.21 3.40 -13.33
CA GLN A 19 8.52 2.51 -14.44
C GLN A 19 10.04 2.40 -14.68
N GLU A 20 10.75 3.54 -14.70
CA GLU A 20 12.21 3.56 -14.86
C GLU A 20 12.92 2.79 -13.73
N LEU A 21 12.47 2.98 -12.49
CA LEU A 21 13.04 2.27 -11.33
C LEU A 21 12.69 0.78 -11.38
N ALA A 22 11.46 0.43 -11.78
CA ALA A 22 11.02 -0.96 -11.91
C ALA A 22 11.89 -1.75 -12.89
N HIS A 23 12.30 -1.13 -14.00
CA HIS A 23 13.16 -1.73 -15.01
C HIS A 23 14.66 -1.48 -14.79
N SER A 24 15.05 -0.93 -13.64
CA SER A 24 16.46 -0.72 -13.34
C SER A 24 17.19 -2.03 -13.04
N PRO A 25 18.49 -2.14 -13.39
CA PRO A 25 19.28 -3.33 -13.10
C PRO A 25 19.32 -3.71 -11.62
N ARG A 26 19.16 -2.72 -10.72
CA ARG A 26 19.06 -2.97 -9.28
C ARG A 26 17.76 -3.67 -8.93
N ASN A 27 16.62 -3.21 -9.47
CA ASN A 27 15.31 -3.79 -9.19
C ASN A 27 15.20 -5.21 -9.74
N GLU A 28 15.72 -5.45 -10.95
CA GLU A 28 15.77 -6.78 -11.56
C GLU A 28 16.59 -7.76 -10.71
N ARG A 29 17.77 -7.34 -10.22
CA ARG A 29 18.60 -8.16 -9.33
C ARG A 29 17.88 -8.45 -8.01
N LEU A 30 17.26 -7.44 -7.38
CA LEU A 30 16.48 -7.62 -6.16
C LEU A 30 15.32 -8.61 -6.34
N MET A 31 14.64 -8.57 -7.48
CA MET A 31 13.58 -9.52 -7.81
C MET A 31 14.09 -10.96 -7.81
N GLN A 32 15.24 -11.21 -8.43
CA GLN A 32 15.86 -12.54 -8.43
C GLN A 32 16.27 -12.99 -7.02
N GLU A 33 16.82 -12.07 -6.22
CA GLU A 33 17.18 -12.34 -4.83
C GLU A 33 15.94 -12.69 -3.99
N TRP A 34 14.83 -11.97 -4.14
CA TRP A 34 13.56 -12.27 -3.46
C TRP A 34 12.97 -13.62 -3.88
N ILE A 35 13.02 -13.95 -5.18
CA ILE A 35 12.56 -15.27 -5.69
C ILE A 35 13.42 -16.39 -5.06
N ALA A 36 14.74 -16.23 -5.03
CA ALA A 36 15.64 -17.20 -4.43
C ALA A 36 15.40 -17.35 -2.92
N TYR A 37 15.16 -16.24 -2.22
CA TYR A 37 14.83 -16.24 -0.79
C TYR A 37 13.51 -16.97 -0.50
N GLY A 38 12.45 -16.68 -1.25
CA GLY A 38 11.15 -17.34 -1.10
C GLY A 38 11.17 -18.84 -1.46
N ALA A 39 12.05 -19.26 -2.35
CA ALA A 39 12.25 -20.65 -2.70
C ALA A 39 13.09 -21.44 -1.67
N SER A 40 13.45 -20.85 -0.55
CA SER A 40 14.31 -21.44 0.50
C SER A 40 15.65 -21.97 -0.02
N ARG A 41 16.15 -21.39 -1.13
CA ARG A 41 17.43 -21.73 -1.72
C ARG A 41 18.47 -20.84 -1.07
N GLN A 42 19.09 -21.27 0.00
CA GLN A 42 20.18 -20.64 0.74
C GLN A 42 20.47 -19.19 0.27
N PRO A 43 19.73 -18.18 0.75
CA PRO A 43 19.95 -16.81 0.31
C PRO A 43 21.35 -16.37 0.74
N ALA A 44 22.07 -15.66 -0.13
CA ALA A 44 23.41 -15.19 0.15
C ALA A 44 23.46 -14.19 1.32
N ARG A 45 22.31 -13.54 1.60
CA ARG A 45 22.14 -12.56 2.68
C ARG A 45 20.67 -12.47 3.13
N PRO A 46 20.40 -11.96 4.33
CA PRO A 46 19.03 -11.60 4.71
C PRO A 46 18.50 -10.47 3.82
N MET A 47 17.21 -10.55 3.46
CA MET A 47 16.51 -9.49 2.75
C MET A 47 15.85 -8.56 3.78
N ILE A 48 16.05 -7.24 3.60
CA ILE A 48 15.60 -6.23 4.57
C ILE A 48 14.68 -5.23 3.87
N ARG A 49 13.48 -5.02 4.43
CA ARG A 49 12.57 -3.96 4.03
C ARG A 49 12.30 -3.04 5.21
N ILE A 50 12.37 -1.75 4.98
CA ILE A 50 11.95 -0.74 5.94
C ILE A 50 10.45 -0.53 5.81
N GLU A 51 9.74 -0.65 6.92
CA GLU A 51 8.30 -0.37 6.97
C GLU A 51 8.09 1.15 7.04
N ILE A 52 8.00 1.77 5.86
CA ILE A 52 7.92 3.23 5.72
C ILE A 52 6.69 3.82 6.41
N ASP A 53 5.62 3.04 6.60
CA ASP A 53 4.39 3.50 7.27
C ASP A 53 4.66 4.07 8.66
N THR A 54 5.68 3.57 9.36
CA THR A 54 6.10 4.08 10.69
C THR A 54 6.70 5.48 10.60
N PHE A 55 7.36 5.82 9.48
CA PHE A 55 8.07 7.08 9.26
C PHE A 55 7.39 7.97 8.22
N GLU A 56 6.21 7.59 7.78
CA GLU A 56 5.52 8.26 6.67
C GLU A 56 5.38 9.76 6.90
N GLN A 57 5.03 10.15 8.12
CA GLN A 57 4.82 11.56 8.49
C GLN A 57 6.11 12.40 8.47
N ASP A 58 7.25 11.74 8.61
CA ASP A 58 8.55 12.42 8.62
C ASP A 58 9.16 12.53 7.22
N VAL A 59 8.83 11.60 6.33
CA VAL A 59 9.48 11.46 5.02
C VAL A 59 8.61 11.96 3.88
N LEU A 60 7.37 11.46 3.78
CA LEU A 60 6.53 11.70 2.59
C LEU A 60 6.03 13.14 2.44
N PRO A 61 5.71 13.91 3.50
CA PRO A 61 5.24 15.30 3.33
C PRO A 61 6.21 16.19 2.56
N ALA A 62 7.53 15.99 2.75
CA ALA A 62 8.55 16.74 2.04
C ALA A 62 8.66 16.39 0.53
N LEU A 63 8.16 15.23 0.13
CA LEU A 63 8.18 14.73 -1.24
C LEU A 63 6.87 15.00 -1.99
N GLN A 64 5.77 15.19 -1.27
CA GLN A 64 4.45 15.43 -1.83
C GLN A 64 4.35 16.83 -2.46
N ARG A 65 3.75 16.91 -3.65
CA ARG A 65 3.53 18.14 -4.40
C ARG A 65 2.07 18.31 -4.83
N CYS A 66 1.29 17.24 -4.89
CA CYS A 66 -0.13 17.33 -5.22
C CYS A 66 -0.89 18.14 -4.16
N THR A 67 -1.88 18.89 -4.61
CA THR A 67 -2.69 19.79 -3.76
C THR A 67 -4.08 19.20 -3.45
N GLY A 68 -4.69 18.49 -4.40
CA GLY A 68 -5.98 17.82 -4.21
C GLY A 68 -5.87 16.61 -3.28
N GLU A 69 -6.84 16.43 -2.40
CA GLU A 69 -6.83 15.34 -1.40
C GLU A 69 -6.69 13.95 -2.05
N GLU A 70 -7.47 13.70 -3.10
CA GLU A 70 -7.43 12.45 -3.85
C GLU A 70 -6.08 12.24 -4.55
N ALA A 71 -5.56 13.28 -5.23
CA ALA A 71 -4.26 13.23 -5.88
C ALA A 71 -3.13 13.00 -4.87
N ARG A 72 -3.19 13.62 -3.69
CA ARG A 72 -2.24 13.39 -2.59
C ARG A 72 -2.28 11.96 -2.08
N ALA A 73 -3.45 11.34 -2.02
CA ALA A 73 -3.57 9.94 -1.61
C ALA A 73 -2.91 8.98 -2.63
N ILE A 74 -3.11 9.24 -3.93
CA ILE A 74 -2.46 8.50 -5.02
C ILE A 74 -0.95 8.74 -4.98
N GLU A 75 -0.51 10.01 -4.90
CA GLU A 75 0.89 10.39 -4.82
C GLU A 75 1.61 9.69 -3.66
N ARG A 76 1.01 9.67 -2.47
CA ARG A 76 1.55 9.00 -1.29
C ARG A 76 1.78 7.52 -1.54
N ARG A 77 0.81 6.84 -2.14
CA ARG A 77 0.91 5.41 -2.47
C ARG A 77 2.07 5.11 -3.42
N MET A 78 2.27 5.96 -4.43
CA MET A 78 3.37 5.82 -5.38
C MET A 78 4.73 6.17 -4.77
N LEU A 79 4.77 7.18 -3.92
CA LEU A 79 6.02 7.61 -3.27
C LEU A 79 6.60 6.57 -2.31
N ARG A 80 5.79 5.75 -1.66
CA ARG A 80 6.27 4.76 -0.68
C ARG A 80 7.35 3.82 -1.24
N PRO A 81 7.10 3.02 -2.29
CA PRO A 81 8.13 2.15 -2.85
C PRO A 81 9.30 2.94 -3.47
N ILE A 82 9.03 4.10 -4.06
CA ILE A 82 10.07 4.96 -4.62
C ILE A 82 11.00 5.48 -3.52
N ALA A 83 10.46 5.95 -2.40
CA ALA A 83 11.24 6.43 -1.26
C ALA A 83 12.08 5.31 -0.63
N ASN A 84 11.49 4.14 -0.39
CA ASN A 84 12.23 2.98 0.09
C ASN A 84 13.41 2.63 -0.82
N PHE A 85 13.16 2.55 -2.11
CA PHE A 85 14.18 2.21 -3.09
C PHE A 85 15.27 3.28 -3.22
N THR A 86 14.90 4.58 -3.21
CA THR A 86 15.85 5.67 -3.52
C THR A 86 16.51 6.28 -2.28
N LEU A 87 15.76 6.47 -1.18
CA LEU A 87 16.27 7.13 0.02
C LEU A 87 16.89 6.15 1.01
N PHE A 88 16.21 5.05 1.29
CA PHE A 88 16.71 4.05 2.25
C PHE A 88 17.60 3.01 1.58
N ALA A 89 17.48 2.87 0.28
CA ALA A 89 18.21 1.88 -0.50
C ALA A 89 18.07 0.45 0.05
N ASP A 90 16.91 0.15 0.64
CA ASP A 90 16.57 -1.16 1.16
C ASP A 90 16.23 -2.18 0.04
N ASP A 91 15.76 -3.36 0.40
CA ASP A 91 15.43 -4.41 -0.56
C ASP A 91 13.97 -4.38 -1.04
N THR A 92 13.29 -3.22 -0.92
CA THR A 92 11.95 -3.04 -1.47
C THR A 92 11.98 -3.06 -2.99
N LEU A 93 11.09 -3.84 -3.59
CA LEU A 93 10.88 -3.82 -5.03
C LEU A 93 9.98 -2.65 -5.41
N VAL A 94 10.35 -1.96 -6.48
CA VAL A 94 9.47 -0.99 -7.14
C VAL A 94 8.62 -1.76 -8.17
N PRO A 95 7.28 -1.73 -8.06
CA PRO A 95 6.41 -2.42 -9.01
C PRO A 95 6.36 -1.70 -10.35
N ASP A 96 6.19 -2.45 -11.43
CA ASP A 96 6.02 -1.94 -12.80
C ASP A 96 4.57 -1.58 -13.14
N HIS A 97 3.69 -1.61 -12.15
CA HIS A 97 2.26 -1.37 -12.31
C HIS A 97 1.72 -0.50 -11.18
N TYR A 98 0.57 0.12 -11.42
CA TYR A 98 -0.22 0.78 -10.39
C TYR A 98 -1.32 -0.16 -9.91
N ALA A 99 -1.25 -0.57 -8.64
CA ALA A 99 -2.24 -1.46 -8.05
C ALA A 99 -3.51 -0.70 -7.66
N VAL A 100 -4.65 -1.12 -8.18
CA VAL A 100 -5.99 -0.68 -7.74
C VAL A 100 -6.36 -1.42 -6.47
N ARG A 101 -7.05 -0.76 -5.54
CA ARG A 101 -7.46 -1.38 -4.27
C ARG A 101 -8.61 -2.36 -4.48
N GLU A 102 -8.58 -3.42 -3.70
CA GLU A 102 -9.75 -4.27 -3.53
C GLU A 102 -10.76 -3.55 -2.63
N HIS A 103 -11.89 -3.13 -3.16
CA HIS A 103 -12.98 -2.50 -2.40
C HIS A 103 -13.74 -3.56 -1.59
N LEU A 104 -13.01 -4.26 -0.71
CA LEU A 104 -13.50 -5.36 0.11
C LEU A 104 -13.68 -4.91 1.56
N GLN A 105 -14.89 -5.05 2.08
CA GLN A 105 -15.17 -4.97 3.51
C GLN A 105 -15.23 -6.38 4.08
N PHE A 106 -14.37 -6.68 5.02
CA PHE A 106 -14.31 -7.97 5.71
C PHE A 106 -14.59 -7.79 7.19
N VAL A 107 -15.57 -8.53 7.71
CA VAL A 107 -15.93 -8.55 9.12
C VAL A 107 -15.69 -9.98 9.63
N PRO A 108 -14.55 -10.24 10.28
CA PRO A 108 -14.20 -11.57 10.76
C PRO A 108 -15.16 -11.99 11.89
N PHE A 109 -15.63 -13.23 11.81
CA PHE A 109 -16.52 -13.83 12.79
C PHE A 109 -17.78 -13.02 13.13
N GLY A 110 -18.24 -12.14 12.21
CA GLY A 110 -19.38 -11.26 12.44
C GLY A 110 -19.11 -10.09 13.41
N LEU A 111 -17.88 -9.95 13.89
CA LEU A 111 -17.49 -8.93 14.86
C LEU A 111 -16.62 -7.86 14.18
N PRO A 112 -17.05 -6.59 14.11
CA PRO A 112 -16.24 -5.52 13.53
C PRO A 112 -15.01 -5.27 14.42
N VAL A 113 -13.84 -5.07 13.79
CA VAL A 113 -12.61 -4.78 14.50
C VAL A 113 -12.74 -3.45 15.24
N ARG A 114 -12.58 -3.46 16.57
CA ARG A 114 -12.55 -2.25 17.40
C ARG A 114 -11.11 -1.83 17.63
N ARG A 115 -10.81 -0.57 17.32
CA ARG A 115 -9.50 0.05 17.55
C ARG A 115 -9.65 1.26 18.44
N GLN A 116 -8.71 1.41 19.35
CA GLN A 116 -8.55 2.61 20.16
C GLN A 116 -7.26 3.29 19.73
N GLU A 117 -7.37 4.53 19.27
CA GLU A 117 -6.21 5.34 18.89
C GLU A 117 -5.39 5.68 20.12
N THR A 118 -4.07 5.55 20.02
CA THR A 118 -3.14 5.82 21.13
C THR A 118 -2.48 7.19 21.05
N GLY A 119 -2.88 8.02 20.07
CA GLY A 119 -2.29 9.35 19.85
C GLY A 119 -0.92 9.33 19.18
N GLY A 120 -0.45 8.17 18.72
CA GLY A 120 0.80 7.97 18.00
C GLY A 120 0.61 7.09 16.76
N VAL A 121 1.67 6.43 16.33
CA VAL A 121 1.66 5.55 15.15
C VAL A 121 0.90 4.24 15.40
N GLY A 122 0.74 3.85 16.66
CA GLY A 122 0.07 2.60 17.04
C GLY A 122 -1.40 2.77 17.38
N HIS A 123 -2.11 1.65 17.44
CA HIS A 123 -3.47 1.56 17.95
C HIS A 123 -3.59 0.32 18.83
N HIS A 124 -4.56 0.34 19.73
CA HIS A 124 -4.88 -0.80 20.60
C HIS A 124 -6.12 -1.51 20.06
N PHE A 125 -6.04 -2.81 19.87
CA PHE A 125 -7.23 -3.60 19.56
C PHE A 125 -8.02 -3.85 20.83
N VAL A 126 -9.31 -3.49 20.82
CA VAL A 126 -10.21 -3.77 21.94
C VAL A 126 -10.80 -5.16 21.74
N PRO A 127 -10.49 -6.13 22.60
CA PRO A 127 -11.01 -7.48 22.46
C PRO A 127 -12.53 -7.53 22.68
N TYR A 128 -13.20 -8.41 21.98
CA TYR A 128 -14.59 -8.80 22.24
C TYR A 128 -14.69 -9.98 23.18
N LEU A 129 -13.69 -10.87 23.12
CA LEU A 129 -13.66 -12.09 23.88
C LEU A 129 -12.73 -11.88 25.08
N HIS A 130 -13.27 -12.03 26.27
CA HIS A 130 -12.53 -11.96 27.53
C HIS A 130 -12.36 -13.37 28.13
N ASP A 131 -13.40 -14.20 27.97
CA ASP A 131 -13.41 -15.61 28.32
C ASP A 131 -13.89 -16.42 27.11
N LEU A 132 -13.05 -17.33 26.63
CA LEU A 132 -13.38 -18.11 25.43
C LEU A 132 -14.56 -19.06 25.63
N GLU A 133 -14.75 -19.60 26.82
CA GLU A 133 -15.84 -20.54 27.08
C GLU A 133 -17.19 -19.81 27.17
N GLU A 134 -17.19 -18.64 27.82
CA GLU A 134 -18.39 -17.83 27.98
C GLU A 134 -18.75 -17.05 26.72
N ASP A 135 -17.75 -16.53 26.00
CA ASP A 135 -17.94 -15.55 24.90
C ASP A 135 -18.02 -16.22 23.51
N MET A 136 -17.82 -17.54 23.38
CA MET A 136 -17.90 -18.24 22.09
C MET A 136 -19.22 -17.99 21.33
N HIS A 137 -20.30 -17.76 22.04
CA HIS A 137 -21.60 -17.49 21.45
C HIS A 137 -21.67 -16.15 20.69
N LEU A 138 -20.71 -15.25 20.91
CA LEU A 138 -20.59 -13.97 20.19
C LEU A 138 -20.03 -14.16 18.77
N LEU A 139 -19.37 -15.29 18.50
CA LEU A 139 -18.78 -15.56 17.20
C LEU A 139 -19.85 -16.05 16.22
N GLY A 140 -19.95 -15.35 15.11
CA GLY A 140 -20.79 -15.72 13.98
C GLY A 140 -19.96 -16.03 12.72
N PRO A 141 -20.60 -16.33 11.60
CA PRO A 141 -19.93 -16.44 10.31
C PRO A 141 -19.24 -15.12 9.91
N SER A 142 -18.05 -15.22 9.35
CA SER A 142 -17.41 -14.07 8.75
C SER A 142 -18.22 -13.56 7.55
N VAL A 143 -18.30 -12.24 7.43
CA VAL A 143 -19.03 -11.58 6.35
C VAL A 143 -18.05 -10.75 5.52
N TYR A 144 -18.17 -10.82 4.21
CA TYR A 144 -17.46 -9.93 3.31
C TYR A 144 -18.43 -9.31 2.30
N ARG A 145 -18.15 -8.09 1.87
CA ARG A 145 -18.87 -7.37 0.84
C ARG A 145 -17.88 -6.73 -0.10
N VAL A 146 -18.13 -6.88 -1.39
CA VAL A 146 -17.35 -6.22 -2.43
C VAL A 146 -18.14 -5.01 -2.91
N ASP A 147 -17.51 -3.84 -2.94
CA ASP A 147 -18.02 -2.66 -3.61
C ASP A 147 -17.51 -2.64 -5.06
N GLU A 148 -18.22 -3.34 -5.93
CA GLU A 148 -17.88 -3.46 -7.35
C GLU A 148 -17.89 -2.09 -8.06
N ALA A 149 -18.84 -1.21 -7.70
CA ALA A 149 -18.91 0.12 -8.31
C ALA A 149 -17.72 1.00 -7.92
N GLY A 150 -17.31 0.96 -6.67
CA GLY A 150 -16.10 1.63 -6.20
C GLY A 150 -14.83 1.09 -6.85
N ALA A 151 -14.71 -0.23 -6.99
CA ALA A 151 -13.59 -0.87 -7.66
C ALA A 151 -13.49 -0.47 -9.14
N GLN A 152 -14.61 -0.49 -9.87
CA GLN A 152 -14.68 -0.07 -11.27
C GLN A 152 -14.35 1.42 -11.43
N ALA A 153 -14.81 2.28 -10.53
CA ALA A 153 -14.51 3.70 -10.56
C ALA A 153 -13.01 3.98 -10.32
N GLU A 154 -12.38 3.29 -9.38
CA GLU A 154 -10.93 3.42 -9.14
C GLU A 154 -10.12 2.88 -10.31
N GLN A 155 -10.54 1.76 -10.92
CA GLN A 155 -9.91 1.23 -12.12
C GLN A 155 -9.98 2.20 -13.28
N ALA A 156 -11.17 2.74 -13.60
CA ALA A 156 -11.35 3.70 -14.68
C ALA A 156 -10.50 4.97 -14.46
N GLN A 157 -10.37 5.41 -13.21
CA GLN A 157 -9.49 6.53 -12.86
C GLN A 157 -8.02 6.19 -13.07
N ALA A 158 -7.57 5.01 -12.68
CA ALA A 158 -6.20 4.57 -12.90
C ALA A 158 -5.87 4.47 -14.40
N GLU A 159 -6.80 3.95 -15.21
CA GLU A 159 -6.68 3.90 -16.67
C GLU A 159 -6.61 5.30 -17.28
N ASP A 160 -7.46 6.25 -16.82
CA ASP A 160 -7.43 7.63 -17.30
C ASP A 160 -6.13 8.36 -16.94
N LEU A 161 -5.55 8.07 -15.77
CA LEU A 161 -4.29 8.69 -15.31
C LEU A 161 -3.05 8.07 -15.94
N PHE A 162 -3.00 6.76 -16.10
CA PHE A 162 -1.79 5.98 -16.32
C PHE A 162 -1.85 4.99 -17.49
N GLY A 163 -3.01 4.80 -18.12
CA GLY A 163 -3.25 3.73 -19.08
C GLY A 163 -2.39 3.78 -20.36
N ASP A 164 -1.67 4.89 -20.59
CA ASP A 164 -0.73 5.10 -21.68
C ASP A 164 0.75 5.13 -21.23
N ILE A 165 1.04 4.82 -19.98
CA ILE A 165 2.38 4.74 -19.38
C ILE A 165 2.67 3.29 -19.00
#